data_8c3a3f6d6f669c606925e06746af797a
#
_entry.id   8c3a3f6d6f669c606925e06746af797a
#
_cell.length_a   1.000
_cell.length_b   1.000
_cell.length_c   1.000
_cell.angle_alpha   90.00
_cell.angle_beta   90.00
_cell.angle_gamma   90.00
#
_symmetry.space_group_name_H-M   'P 1'
#
loop_
_entity.id
_entity.type
_entity.pdbx_description
1 polymer ?
#
loop_
_entity_poly.entity_id
_entity_poly.type
_entity_poly.pdbx_seq_one_letter_code
_entity_poly.pdbx_strand_id
1 'polypeptide(L)'
;MLSLKQSLGLGNIGGWTPNAESSLVAWFENKTNVTFQDAPNADRVHYWLSSHTTNILISGSIAESPTYDPPSGLLRFDPSATQHMSGSQISLTGDFTIGIRLNVANTGGVVLGDNTEDGEFFKIFSTTKLRVKIDDATAVDLELDSGVWGNGYMVVTRESNVLILHWNGVKQTTATPTLAGTADIDSLGVRKTDTNPFDGAIGEVQVFSSASDALTKNINLRLASIA
;
A
#
# COMPACT_ATOMS: atom_id res chain seq x y z
N MET A 1 15.16 -42.73 -3.92
CA MET A 1 14.42 -41.77 -3.05
C MET A 1 14.37 -40.42 -3.78
N LEU A 2 13.36 -40.20 -4.57
CA LEU A 2 13.19 -38.93 -5.33
C LEU A 2 12.75 -37.84 -4.38
N SER A 3 13.51 -36.74 -4.37
CA SER A 3 13.27 -35.58 -3.53
C SER A 3 11.96 -34.91 -3.90
N LEU A 4 11.07 -34.73 -2.95
CA LEU A 4 9.75 -34.04 -3.05
C LEU A 4 9.85 -32.52 -3.36
N LYS A 5 11.03 -32.01 -3.74
CA LYS A 5 11.28 -30.59 -4.03
C LYS A 5 10.92 -30.17 -5.45
N GLN A 6 10.39 -31.06 -6.29
CA GLN A 6 10.10 -30.73 -7.69
C GLN A 6 8.62 -30.53 -8.05
N SER A 7 7.69 -30.57 -7.09
CA SER A 7 6.25 -30.52 -7.42
C SER A 7 5.49 -29.26 -6.99
N LEU A 8 6.15 -28.32 -6.35
CA LEU A 8 5.56 -26.99 -6.18
C LEU A 8 6.24 -26.09 -7.21
N GLY A 9 5.52 -25.74 -8.26
CA GLY A 9 5.93 -24.79 -9.29
C GLY A 9 6.10 -23.37 -8.74
N LEU A 10 6.89 -23.25 -7.69
CA LEU A 10 7.52 -22.00 -7.29
C LEU A 10 8.60 -21.74 -8.34
N GLY A 11 8.19 -21.23 -9.50
CA GLY A 11 9.12 -20.61 -10.42
C GLY A 11 10.02 -19.70 -9.59
N ASN A 12 11.29 -19.87 -9.82
CA ASN A 12 12.40 -19.22 -9.15
C ASN A 12 12.08 -17.73 -8.87
N ILE A 13 11.62 -17.40 -7.65
CA ILE A 13 11.45 -16.00 -7.20
C ILE A 13 12.84 -15.39 -6.95
N GLY A 14 13.89 -16.20 -7.18
CA GLY A 14 15.26 -15.78 -7.01
C GLY A 14 15.65 -14.70 -7.98
N GLY A 15 15.36 -13.44 -7.64
CA GLY A 15 15.95 -12.31 -8.31
C GLY A 15 15.03 -11.17 -8.71
N TRP A 16 13.68 -11.32 -8.76
CA TRP A 16 12.84 -10.16 -9.05
C TRP A 16 12.73 -9.25 -7.82
N THR A 17 13.00 -7.97 -8.06
CA THR A 17 12.75 -6.89 -7.12
C THR A 17 11.99 -5.78 -7.85
N PRO A 18 11.27 -4.90 -7.16
CA PRO A 18 10.61 -3.74 -7.77
C PRO A 18 11.53 -2.93 -8.68
N ASN A 19 12.81 -2.78 -8.34
CA ASN A 19 13.81 -2.06 -9.14
C ASN A 19 14.08 -2.67 -10.53
N ALA A 20 13.63 -3.88 -10.81
CA ALA A 20 13.75 -4.48 -12.14
C ALA A 20 12.73 -3.90 -13.15
N GLU A 21 11.71 -3.19 -12.65
CA GLU A 21 10.63 -2.62 -13.47
C GLU A 21 10.90 -1.15 -13.77
N SER A 22 10.96 -0.80 -15.06
CA SER A 22 11.17 0.59 -15.48
C SER A 22 10.00 1.54 -15.14
N SER A 23 8.85 1.01 -14.86
CA SER A 23 7.64 1.76 -14.44
C SER A 23 7.57 1.98 -12.93
N LEU A 24 8.55 1.53 -12.15
CA LEU A 24 8.59 1.77 -10.71
C LEU A 24 8.69 3.27 -10.41
N VAL A 25 7.77 3.78 -9.60
CA VAL A 25 7.71 5.18 -9.16
C VAL A 25 8.22 5.33 -7.74
N ALA A 26 7.80 4.44 -6.84
CA ALA A 26 8.26 4.43 -5.45
C ALA A 26 8.22 3.02 -4.87
N TRP A 27 9.18 2.72 -4.01
CA TRP A 27 9.24 1.47 -3.25
C TRP A 27 9.69 1.75 -1.83
N PHE A 28 8.75 1.74 -0.90
CA PHE A 28 9.00 1.79 0.54
C PHE A 28 9.11 0.36 1.03
N GLU A 29 10.33 -0.10 1.14
CA GLU A 29 10.64 -1.51 1.38
C GLU A 29 10.52 -1.87 2.85
N ASN A 30 9.96 -3.05 3.12
CA ASN A 30 9.82 -3.59 4.47
C ASN A 30 11.19 -3.68 5.19
N LYS A 31 11.24 -3.19 6.43
CA LYS A 31 12.45 -3.16 7.30
C LYS A 31 13.65 -2.37 6.76
N THR A 32 13.49 -1.65 5.66
CA THR A 32 14.58 -0.97 4.98
C THR A 32 14.35 0.55 4.99
N ASN A 33 15.42 1.32 5.17
CA ASN A 33 15.42 2.78 5.09
C ASN A 33 14.42 3.48 6.04
N VAL A 34 14.14 2.87 7.18
CA VAL A 34 13.33 3.45 8.26
C VAL A 34 14.25 4.15 9.25
N THR A 35 13.96 5.42 9.54
CA THR A 35 14.66 6.22 10.54
C THR A 35 13.71 6.58 11.68
N PHE A 36 14.19 6.54 12.90
CA PHE A 36 13.39 6.74 14.10
C PHE A 36 13.58 8.13 14.70
N GLN A 37 12.62 8.53 15.52
CA GLN A 37 12.73 9.70 16.40
C GLN A 37 13.84 9.50 17.44
N ASP A 38 14.36 10.60 17.99
CA ASP A 38 15.33 10.54 19.09
C ASP A 38 14.71 9.95 20.36
N ALA A 39 15.57 9.39 21.22
CA ALA A 39 15.14 8.89 22.53
C ALA A 39 14.43 10.00 23.34
N PRO A 40 13.35 9.67 24.10
CA PRO A 40 12.86 8.33 24.44
C PRO A 40 11.91 7.68 23.40
N ASN A 41 11.69 8.28 22.23
CA ASN A 41 10.70 7.86 21.24
C ASN A 41 11.35 7.05 20.09
N ALA A 42 12.35 6.24 20.40
CA ALA A 42 13.12 5.48 19.40
C ALA A 42 12.34 4.34 18.71
N ASP A 43 11.09 4.11 19.07
CA ASP A 43 10.15 3.23 18.39
C ASP A 43 9.21 3.97 17.40
N ARG A 44 9.25 5.32 17.41
CA ARG A 44 8.45 6.17 16.52
C ARG A 44 9.21 6.41 15.22
N VAL A 45 8.53 6.20 14.09
CA VAL A 45 9.14 6.38 12.76
C VAL A 45 9.12 7.85 12.38
N HIS A 46 10.29 8.41 12.09
CA HIS A 46 10.43 9.77 11.61
C HIS A 46 10.44 9.83 10.08
N TYR A 47 11.25 8.97 9.44
CA TYR A 47 11.38 8.89 7.99
C TYR A 47 11.24 7.46 7.49
N TRP A 48 10.62 7.32 6.32
CA TRP A 48 10.69 6.11 5.51
C TRP A 48 11.09 6.51 4.09
N LEU A 49 12.30 6.15 3.68
CA LEU A 49 12.87 6.52 2.40
C LEU A 49 12.56 5.42 1.38
N SER A 50 12.20 5.83 0.18
CA SER A 50 12.06 4.91 -0.95
C SER A 50 13.40 4.25 -1.29
N SER A 51 13.37 2.94 -1.53
CA SER A 51 14.55 2.18 -2.01
C SER A 51 14.84 2.38 -3.50
N HIS A 52 14.04 3.19 -4.20
CA HIS A 52 14.17 3.41 -5.64
C HIS A 52 14.45 4.87 -6.00
N THR A 53 13.76 5.80 -5.38
CA THR A 53 13.77 7.22 -5.71
C THR A 53 14.13 8.07 -4.50
N THR A 54 14.19 9.39 -4.69
CA THR A 54 14.32 10.35 -3.58
C THR A 54 13.02 10.58 -2.81
N ASN A 55 11.96 9.83 -3.12
CA ASN A 55 10.70 9.94 -2.39
C ASN A 55 10.91 9.55 -0.92
N ILE A 56 10.36 10.38 -0.06
CA ILE A 56 10.47 10.23 1.39
C ILE A 56 9.08 10.43 1.99
N LEU A 57 8.73 9.57 2.93
CA LEU A 57 7.58 9.77 3.82
C LEU A 57 8.09 10.26 5.16
N ILE A 58 7.48 11.31 5.70
CA ILE A 58 7.88 12.00 6.92
C ILE A 58 6.66 12.10 7.84
N SER A 59 6.84 11.82 9.12
CA SER A 59 5.85 12.18 10.13
C SER A 59 6.05 13.63 10.58
N GLY A 60 4.98 14.41 10.66
CA GLY A 60 5.02 15.84 11.00
C GLY A 60 5.44 16.11 12.44
N SER A 61 5.09 15.23 13.36
CA SER A 61 5.44 15.32 14.78
C SER A 61 5.62 13.94 15.41
N ILE A 62 6.19 13.90 16.63
CA ILE A 62 6.34 12.65 17.39
C ILE A 62 4.97 12.01 17.66
N ALA A 63 3.94 12.79 17.96
CA ALA A 63 2.60 12.28 18.24
C ALA A 63 1.96 11.61 17.02
N GLU A 64 2.20 12.17 15.83
CA GLU A 64 1.69 11.66 14.55
C GLU A 64 2.52 10.51 13.99
N SER A 65 3.71 10.26 14.54
CA SER A 65 4.61 9.22 14.05
C SER A 65 4.03 7.83 14.30
N PRO A 66 3.95 6.96 13.29
CA PRO A 66 3.60 5.56 13.50
C PRO A 66 4.66 4.84 14.32
N THR A 67 4.25 3.79 15.02
CA THR A 67 5.16 2.95 15.83
C THR A 67 5.68 1.79 15.00
N TYR A 68 6.98 1.55 15.05
CA TYR A 68 7.62 0.42 14.35
C TYR A 68 7.58 -0.85 15.20
N ASP A 69 7.23 -1.96 14.56
CA ASP A 69 7.27 -3.31 15.14
C ASP A 69 8.45 -4.10 14.52
N PRO A 70 9.63 -4.17 15.18
CA PRO A 70 10.83 -4.77 14.60
C PRO A 70 10.65 -6.24 14.12
N PRO A 71 9.94 -7.13 14.85
CA PRO A 71 9.75 -8.51 14.41
C PRO A 71 9.06 -8.60 13.05
N SER A 72 7.96 -7.89 12.86
CA SER A 72 7.18 -7.93 11.61
C SER A 72 7.68 -6.95 10.55
N GLY A 73 8.36 -5.86 10.96
CA GLY A 73 8.72 -4.75 10.09
C GLY A 73 7.53 -3.84 9.74
N LEU A 74 6.42 -3.95 10.45
CA LEU A 74 5.22 -3.15 10.20
C LEU A 74 5.29 -1.81 10.93
N LEU A 75 4.84 -0.75 10.25
CA LEU A 75 4.54 0.54 10.84
C LEU A 75 3.09 0.52 11.32
N ARG A 76 2.86 0.63 12.63
CA ARG A 76 1.53 0.66 13.25
C ARG A 76 1.02 2.08 13.34
N PHE A 77 -0.22 2.27 12.91
CA PHE A 77 -0.94 3.53 12.89
C PHE A 77 -2.06 3.48 13.94
N ASP A 78 -2.07 4.46 14.83
CA ASP A 78 -3.11 4.66 15.83
C ASP A 78 -4.01 5.82 15.40
N PRO A 79 -5.29 5.57 15.08
CA PRO A 79 -6.21 6.58 14.62
C PRO A 79 -6.54 7.63 15.70
N SER A 80 -6.43 7.27 16.99
CA SER A 80 -6.69 8.21 18.08
C SER A 80 -5.63 9.32 18.17
N ALA A 81 -4.41 9.04 17.70
CA ALA A 81 -3.31 9.98 17.60
C ALA A 81 -3.14 10.56 16.18
N THR A 82 -4.04 10.23 15.27
CA THR A 82 -3.99 10.64 13.86
C THR A 82 -2.64 10.34 13.22
N GLN A 83 -2.08 9.15 13.53
CA GLN A 83 -0.75 8.79 13.04
C GLN A 83 -0.76 8.62 11.53
N HIS A 84 0.23 9.25 10.89
CA HIS A 84 0.39 9.25 9.44
C HIS A 84 1.82 9.60 9.03
N MET A 85 2.09 9.44 7.75
CA MET A 85 3.31 9.94 7.10
C MET A 85 2.93 10.64 5.81
N SER A 86 3.54 11.78 5.51
CA SER A 86 3.31 12.54 4.28
C SER A 86 4.63 12.75 3.54
N GLY A 87 4.55 12.96 2.23
CA GLY A 87 5.74 13.12 1.40
C GLY A 87 5.49 13.93 0.13
N SER A 88 6.38 13.78 -0.83
CA SER A 88 6.19 14.37 -2.15
C SER A 88 5.07 13.63 -2.88
N GLN A 89 4.23 14.40 -3.57
CA GLN A 89 3.13 13.87 -4.36
C GLN A 89 3.61 12.92 -5.46
N ILE A 90 2.94 11.78 -5.57
CA ILE A 90 3.08 10.80 -6.64
C ILE A 90 1.82 10.90 -7.50
N SER A 91 1.98 11.30 -8.77
CA SER A 91 0.87 11.46 -9.72
C SER A 91 0.83 10.31 -10.73
N LEU A 92 -0.25 9.54 -10.75
CA LEU A 92 -0.45 8.38 -11.61
C LEU A 92 -1.55 8.70 -12.65
N THR A 93 -1.14 9.21 -13.81
CA THR A 93 -2.05 9.73 -14.85
C THR A 93 -2.69 8.68 -15.75
N GLY A 94 -2.11 7.47 -15.81
CA GLY A 94 -2.54 6.39 -16.69
C GLY A 94 -2.79 5.10 -15.93
N ASP A 95 -2.46 3.99 -16.58
CA ASP A 95 -2.45 2.69 -15.92
C ASP A 95 -1.45 2.67 -14.77
N PHE A 96 -1.80 1.98 -13.69
CA PHE A 96 -0.93 1.86 -12.53
C PHE A 96 -1.11 0.53 -11.82
N THR A 97 -0.13 0.18 -11.01
CA THR A 97 -0.20 -0.92 -10.05
C THR A 97 0.34 -0.46 -8.70
N ILE A 98 -0.42 -0.69 -7.64
CA ILE A 98 -0.03 -0.39 -6.26
C ILE A 98 -0.10 -1.68 -5.46
N GLY A 99 1.03 -2.08 -4.87
CA GLY A 99 1.13 -3.23 -3.97
C GLY A 99 1.39 -2.79 -2.54
N ILE A 100 0.63 -3.33 -1.58
CA ILE A 100 0.75 -2.95 -0.16
C ILE A 100 0.66 -4.19 0.72
N ARG A 101 1.66 -4.36 1.61
CA ARG A 101 1.59 -5.26 2.75
C ARG A 101 0.95 -4.53 3.92
N LEU A 102 -0.13 -5.05 4.47
CA LEU A 102 -0.86 -4.38 5.56
C LEU A 102 -1.51 -5.36 6.53
N ASN A 103 -1.85 -4.84 7.70
CA ASN A 103 -2.74 -5.49 8.67
C ASN A 103 -3.83 -4.48 9.05
N VAL A 104 -5.07 -4.76 8.70
CA VAL A 104 -6.22 -3.90 9.00
C VAL A 104 -6.79 -4.29 10.35
N ALA A 105 -6.78 -3.37 11.31
CA ALA A 105 -7.41 -3.58 12.63
C ALA A 105 -8.88 -3.16 12.62
N ASN A 106 -9.19 -1.98 12.06
CA ASN A 106 -10.55 -1.48 11.93
C ASN A 106 -10.78 -0.86 10.54
N THR A 107 -12.05 -0.70 10.19
CA THR A 107 -12.48 -0.08 8.93
C THR A 107 -12.68 1.43 9.09
N GLY A 108 -12.83 2.14 7.97
CA GLY A 108 -13.07 3.59 7.96
C GLY A 108 -11.81 4.43 7.69
N GLY A 109 -10.61 3.83 7.77
CA GLY A 109 -9.35 4.53 7.59
C GLY A 109 -8.80 4.51 6.16
N VAL A 110 -8.06 5.55 5.80
CA VAL A 110 -7.38 5.71 4.50
C VAL A 110 -5.98 5.11 4.59
N VAL A 111 -5.67 4.18 3.68
CA VAL A 111 -4.35 3.57 3.58
C VAL A 111 -3.38 4.47 2.81
N LEU A 112 -3.82 4.96 1.64
CA LEU A 112 -3.10 5.94 0.82
C LEU A 112 -4.05 7.09 0.51
N GLY A 113 -3.57 8.31 0.54
CA GLY A 113 -4.38 9.49 0.26
C GLY A 113 -3.57 10.67 -0.22
N ASP A 114 -4.28 11.73 -0.55
CA ASP A 114 -3.75 13.07 -0.70
C ASP A 114 -4.08 13.85 0.58
N ASN A 115 -3.04 14.33 1.30
CA ASN A 115 -3.25 15.10 2.54
C ASN A 115 -3.56 16.57 2.27
N THR A 116 -3.42 17.04 1.04
CA THR A 116 -3.72 18.41 0.64
C THR A 116 -5.16 18.57 0.17
N GLU A 117 -5.75 17.53 -0.42
CA GLU A 117 -7.08 17.56 -1.04
C GLU A 117 -7.96 16.37 -0.66
N ASP A 118 -9.28 16.49 -0.87
CA ASP A 118 -10.26 15.40 -0.66
C ASP A 118 -10.40 14.49 -1.88
N GLY A 119 -9.66 14.80 -2.96
CA GLY A 119 -9.83 14.24 -4.29
C GLY A 119 -9.45 12.78 -4.40
N GLU A 120 -8.41 12.36 -3.69
CA GLU A 120 -7.76 11.08 -3.90
C GLU A 120 -7.62 10.29 -2.60
N PHE A 121 -8.03 9.02 -2.64
CA PHE A 121 -7.79 8.10 -1.54
C PHE A 121 -8.06 6.63 -1.89
N PHE A 122 -7.37 5.75 -1.17
CA PHE A 122 -7.62 4.32 -1.07
C PHE A 122 -7.99 4.01 0.39
N LYS A 123 -9.29 3.78 0.65
CA LYS A 123 -9.85 3.69 1.99
C LYS A 123 -10.43 2.30 2.26
N ILE A 124 -10.07 1.69 3.37
CA ILE A 124 -10.77 0.51 3.91
C ILE A 124 -12.16 0.96 4.39
N PHE A 125 -13.14 0.89 3.51
CA PHE A 125 -14.47 1.47 3.74
C PHE A 125 -15.36 0.63 4.65
N SER A 126 -15.31 -0.69 4.45
CA SER A 126 -16.03 -1.67 5.29
C SER A 126 -15.19 -2.93 5.46
N THR A 127 -15.73 -3.93 6.14
CA THR A 127 -15.05 -5.22 6.35
C THR A 127 -14.69 -5.97 5.07
N THR A 128 -15.33 -5.63 3.93
CA THR A 128 -15.09 -6.27 2.63
C THR A 128 -14.75 -5.30 1.52
N LYS A 129 -14.87 -3.96 1.73
CA LYS A 129 -14.76 -2.98 0.65
C LYS A 129 -13.54 -2.07 0.81
N LEU A 130 -12.79 -1.92 -0.29
CA LEU A 130 -11.84 -0.84 -0.52
C LEU A 130 -12.53 0.23 -1.37
N ARG A 131 -12.70 1.42 -0.85
CA ARG A 131 -13.20 2.58 -1.58
C ARG A 131 -12.06 3.35 -2.19
N VAL A 132 -12.14 3.61 -3.48
CA VAL A 132 -11.16 4.39 -4.25
C VAL A 132 -11.83 5.63 -4.80
N LYS A 133 -11.17 6.78 -4.63
CA LYS A 133 -11.54 8.05 -5.28
C LYS A 133 -10.29 8.61 -5.96
N ILE A 134 -10.44 9.14 -7.16
CA ILE A 134 -9.38 9.71 -7.99
C ILE A 134 -9.93 10.99 -8.61
N ASP A 135 -9.13 12.06 -8.58
CA ASP A 135 -9.38 13.30 -9.33
C ASP A 135 -10.80 13.88 -9.08
N ASP A 136 -11.21 13.96 -7.83
CA ASP A 136 -12.54 14.41 -7.38
C ASP A 136 -13.75 13.68 -8.02
N ALA A 137 -13.50 12.59 -8.73
CA ALA A 137 -14.55 11.75 -9.31
C ALA A 137 -15.45 11.13 -8.22
N THR A 138 -16.57 10.56 -8.63
CA THR A 138 -17.39 9.75 -7.73
C THR A 138 -16.59 8.54 -7.27
N ALA A 139 -16.50 8.34 -5.95
CA ALA A 139 -15.79 7.21 -5.38
C ALA A 139 -16.43 5.88 -5.80
N VAL A 140 -15.60 4.88 -6.06
CA VAL A 140 -16.00 3.52 -6.42
C VAL A 140 -15.53 2.52 -5.38
N ASP A 141 -16.23 1.40 -5.26
CA ASP A 141 -15.88 0.32 -4.34
C ASP A 141 -15.33 -0.88 -5.09
N LEU A 142 -14.19 -1.39 -4.65
CA LEU A 142 -13.66 -2.72 -4.92
C LEU A 142 -14.07 -3.61 -3.76
N GLU A 143 -14.43 -4.88 -4.01
CA GLU A 143 -14.98 -5.75 -2.97
C GLU A 143 -14.28 -7.10 -2.94
N LEU A 144 -14.04 -7.61 -1.73
CA LEU A 144 -13.56 -8.97 -1.53
C LEU A 144 -14.66 -9.96 -1.90
N ASP A 145 -14.35 -10.97 -2.70
CA ASP A 145 -15.27 -12.05 -3.08
C ASP A 145 -15.63 -12.93 -1.87
N SER A 146 -14.73 -12.98 -0.88
CA SER A 146 -14.95 -13.71 0.37
C SER A 146 -14.01 -13.22 1.49
N GLY A 147 -14.36 -13.50 2.73
CA GLY A 147 -13.58 -13.13 3.91
C GLY A 147 -13.72 -11.66 4.30
N VAL A 148 -12.75 -11.19 5.06
CA VAL A 148 -12.65 -9.81 5.55
C VAL A 148 -11.20 -9.35 5.53
N TRP A 149 -10.99 -8.03 5.61
CA TRP A 149 -9.66 -7.46 5.79
C TRP A 149 -9.02 -7.96 7.09
N GLY A 150 -7.70 -8.01 7.11
CA GLY A 150 -6.91 -8.42 8.27
C GLY A 150 -5.43 -8.35 7.92
N ASN A 151 -4.63 -9.28 8.43
CA ASN A 151 -3.22 -9.40 8.07
C ASN A 151 -3.08 -10.03 6.67
N GLY A 152 -2.40 -9.33 5.77
CA GLY A 152 -2.23 -9.80 4.40
C GLY A 152 -1.58 -8.75 3.51
N TYR A 153 -1.85 -8.86 2.21
CA TYR A 153 -1.39 -7.90 1.23
C TYR A 153 -2.43 -7.69 0.14
N MET A 154 -2.49 -6.48 -0.38
CA MET A 154 -3.34 -6.13 -1.51
C MET A 154 -2.50 -5.64 -2.70
N VAL A 155 -3.00 -5.91 -3.91
CA VAL A 155 -2.54 -5.27 -5.13
C VAL A 155 -3.75 -4.67 -5.82
N VAL A 156 -3.70 -3.35 -6.07
CA VAL A 156 -4.71 -2.63 -6.86
C VAL A 156 -4.08 -2.26 -8.19
N THR A 157 -4.72 -2.66 -9.28
CA THR A 157 -4.32 -2.26 -10.63
C THR A 157 -5.39 -1.39 -11.25
N ARG A 158 -4.96 -0.43 -12.08
CA ARG A 158 -5.82 0.23 -13.06
C ARG A 158 -5.26 -0.07 -14.43
N GLU A 159 -6.06 -0.73 -15.28
CA GLU A 159 -5.73 -1.01 -16.66
C GLU A 159 -6.90 -0.54 -17.54
N SER A 160 -6.61 0.37 -18.48
CA SER A 160 -7.64 0.99 -19.34
C SER A 160 -8.83 1.56 -18.54
N ASN A 161 -8.54 2.24 -17.43
CA ASN A 161 -9.48 2.77 -16.43
C ASN A 161 -10.25 1.72 -15.62
N VAL A 162 -10.08 0.44 -15.83
CA VAL A 162 -10.70 -0.62 -15.00
C VAL A 162 -9.85 -0.86 -13.77
N LEU A 163 -10.45 -0.76 -12.59
CA LEU A 163 -9.79 -1.10 -11.33
C LEU A 163 -10.01 -2.57 -10.99
N ILE A 164 -8.94 -3.24 -10.57
CA ILE A 164 -8.95 -4.63 -10.13
C ILE A 164 -8.23 -4.74 -8.80
N LEU A 165 -8.83 -5.47 -7.87
CA LEU A 165 -8.24 -5.78 -6.56
C LEU A 165 -7.75 -7.23 -6.54
N HIS A 166 -6.56 -7.43 -5.99
CA HIS A 166 -6.07 -8.73 -5.54
C HIS A 166 -5.88 -8.68 -4.02
N TRP A 167 -6.42 -9.66 -3.32
CA TRP A 167 -6.21 -9.84 -1.89
C TRP A 167 -5.54 -11.17 -1.62
N ASN A 168 -4.37 -11.14 -0.96
CA ASN A 168 -3.54 -12.33 -0.71
C ASN A 168 -3.29 -13.17 -1.98
N GLY A 169 -3.01 -12.49 -3.09
CA GLY A 169 -2.72 -13.09 -4.40
C GLY A 169 -3.95 -13.54 -5.19
N VAL A 170 -5.16 -13.45 -4.63
CA VAL A 170 -6.40 -13.84 -5.28
C VAL A 170 -7.06 -12.63 -5.91
N LYS A 171 -7.29 -12.69 -7.24
CA LYS A 171 -8.03 -11.66 -7.97
C LYS A 171 -9.49 -11.66 -7.50
N GLN A 172 -10.00 -10.48 -7.14
CA GLN A 172 -11.39 -10.28 -6.74
C GLN A 172 -12.23 -9.94 -7.97
N THR A 173 -13.43 -10.47 -8.05
CA THR A 173 -14.30 -10.40 -9.23
C THR A 173 -15.66 -9.78 -8.96
N THR A 174 -16.05 -9.63 -7.70
CA THR A 174 -17.35 -9.10 -7.27
C THR A 174 -17.58 -7.66 -7.78
N ALA A 175 -16.52 -6.83 -7.80
CA ALA A 175 -16.61 -5.48 -8.31
C ALA A 175 -15.31 -5.09 -9.05
N THR A 176 -15.45 -4.74 -10.33
CA THR A 176 -14.37 -4.22 -11.19
C THR A 176 -14.79 -2.89 -11.81
N PRO A 177 -14.90 -1.81 -11.01
CA PRO A 177 -15.39 -0.53 -11.47
C PRO A 177 -14.39 0.15 -12.41
N THR A 178 -14.89 1.10 -13.20
CA THR A 178 -14.05 2.00 -13.99
C THR A 178 -13.86 3.32 -13.26
N LEU A 179 -12.63 3.83 -13.26
CA LEU A 179 -12.28 5.11 -12.68
C LEU A 179 -11.13 5.75 -13.46
N ALA A 180 -11.43 6.83 -14.17
CA ALA A 180 -10.45 7.62 -14.92
C ALA A 180 -9.88 8.75 -14.05
N GLY A 181 -8.91 9.48 -14.59
CA GLY A 181 -8.27 10.62 -13.94
C GLY A 181 -6.86 10.34 -13.45
N THR A 182 -6.27 11.30 -12.77
CA THR A 182 -4.97 11.20 -12.13
C THR A 182 -5.16 10.82 -10.66
N ALA A 183 -4.46 9.79 -10.20
CA ALA A 183 -4.40 9.48 -8.77
C ALA A 183 -3.19 10.18 -8.17
N ASP A 184 -3.43 11.16 -7.31
CA ASP A 184 -2.43 11.89 -6.58
C ASP A 184 -2.32 11.33 -5.16
N ILE A 185 -1.11 10.93 -4.76
CA ILE A 185 -0.84 10.28 -3.49
C ILE A 185 0.36 10.96 -2.86
N ASP A 186 0.19 11.53 -1.69
CA ASP A 186 1.26 12.14 -0.90
C ASP A 186 1.29 11.67 0.55
N SER A 187 0.31 10.86 0.96
CA SER A 187 0.19 10.44 2.35
C SER A 187 -0.12 8.95 2.54
N LEU A 188 0.34 8.45 3.68
CA LEU A 188 0.12 7.10 4.17
C LEU A 188 -0.60 7.20 5.52
N GLY A 189 -1.78 6.60 5.63
CA GLY A 189 -2.55 6.56 6.87
C GLY A 189 -3.60 7.66 7.05
N VAL A 190 -3.68 8.65 6.16
CA VAL A 190 -4.69 9.73 6.20
C VAL A 190 -5.01 10.26 4.81
N ARG A 191 -5.98 11.14 4.74
CA ARG A 191 -6.24 12.07 3.63
C ARG A 191 -6.54 13.46 4.19
N LYS A 192 -6.51 14.49 3.34
CA LYS A 192 -6.82 15.91 3.58
C LYS A 192 -6.91 16.32 5.05
N THR A 193 -5.94 17.12 5.46
CA THR A 193 -5.89 17.67 6.82
C THR A 193 -6.13 16.59 7.90
N ASP A 194 -5.45 15.45 7.75
CA ASP A 194 -5.40 14.35 8.73
C ASP A 194 -6.76 13.68 9.01
N THR A 195 -7.66 13.66 8.01
CA THR A 195 -8.96 13.01 8.17
C THR A 195 -8.94 11.53 7.82
N ASN A 196 -9.86 10.77 8.40
CA ASN A 196 -10.01 9.33 8.23
C ASN A 196 -8.73 8.53 8.51
N PRO A 197 -8.10 8.71 9.68
CA PRO A 197 -6.84 8.04 10.00
C PRO A 197 -7.01 6.52 9.92
N PHE A 198 -5.96 5.85 9.42
CA PHE A 198 -5.90 4.40 9.30
C PHE A 198 -5.72 3.75 10.67
N ASP A 199 -6.45 2.68 10.92
CA ASP A 199 -6.28 1.82 12.08
C ASP A 199 -5.74 0.47 11.64
N GLY A 200 -4.44 0.26 11.86
CA GLY A 200 -3.78 -0.94 11.41
C GLY A 200 -2.26 -0.80 11.31
N ALA A 201 -1.66 -1.58 10.41
CA ALA A 201 -0.23 -1.51 10.18
C ALA A 201 0.12 -1.70 8.70
N ILE A 202 1.22 -1.09 8.25
CA ILE A 202 1.70 -1.15 6.86
C ILE A 202 3.18 -1.54 6.87
N GLY A 203 3.57 -2.49 6.02
CA GLY A 203 4.93 -3.04 6.01
C GLY A 203 5.73 -2.79 4.73
N GLU A 204 5.09 -2.72 3.59
CA GLU A 204 5.72 -2.42 2.30
C GLU A 204 4.72 -1.72 1.40
N VAL A 205 5.19 -0.74 0.61
CA VAL A 205 4.40 -0.05 -0.41
C VAL A 205 5.20 0.01 -1.70
N GLN A 206 4.59 -0.45 -2.80
CA GLN A 206 5.16 -0.44 -4.13
C GLN A 206 4.21 0.29 -5.07
N VAL A 207 4.71 1.26 -5.84
CA VAL A 207 3.92 2.07 -6.76
C VAL A 207 4.56 2.04 -8.14
N PHE A 208 3.78 1.65 -9.17
CA PHE A 208 4.21 1.56 -10.56
C PHE A 208 3.25 2.36 -11.45
N SER A 209 3.79 3.06 -12.45
CA SER A 209 3.05 3.79 -13.47
C SER A 209 2.70 2.93 -14.69
N SER A 210 2.41 1.65 -14.47
CA SER A 210 1.94 0.70 -15.48
C SER A 210 1.13 -0.41 -14.84
N ALA A 211 0.37 -1.15 -15.64
CA ALA A 211 -0.33 -2.34 -15.23
C ALA A 211 -0.08 -3.49 -16.23
N SER A 212 0.10 -4.69 -15.70
CA SER A 212 0.12 -5.94 -16.47
C SER A 212 -0.06 -7.14 -15.54
N ASP A 213 -0.53 -8.26 -16.08
CA ASP A 213 -0.63 -9.52 -15.33
C ASP A 213 0.72 -10.00 -14.79
N ALA A 214 1.79 -9.82 -15.58
CA ALA A 214 3.15 -10.21 -15.18
C ALA A 214 3.64 -9.39 -13.99
N LEU A 215 3.48 -8.06 -14.03
CA LEU A 215 3.82 -7.16 -12.93
C LEU A 215 3.01 -7.50 -11.69
N THR A 216 1.68 -7.62 -11.82
CA THR A 216 0.78 -7.99 -10.73
C THR A 216 1.18 -9.30 -10.07
N LYS A 217 1.53 -10.33 -10.86
CA LYS A 217 2.02 -11.60 -10.36
C LYS A 217 3.32 -11.44 -9.56
N ASN A 218 4.28 -10.69 -10.08
CA ASN A 218 5.57 -10.47 -9.41
C ASN A 218 5.40 -9.75 -8.06
N ILE A 219 4.55 -8.71 -8.03
CA ILE A 219 4.22 -7.98 -6.79
C ILE A 219 3.56 -8.91 -5.77
N ASN A 220 2.55 -9.70 -6.19
CA ASN A 220 1.90 -10.67 -5.31
C ASN A 220 2.90 -11.67 -4.71
N LEU A 221 3.82 -12.21 -5.51
CA LEU A 221 4.85 -13.14 -5.03
C LEU A 221 5.81 -12.48 -4.04
N ARG A 222 6.24 -11.24 -4.30
CA ARG A 222 7.09 -10.46 -3.39
C ARG A 222 6.40 -10.23 -2.07
N LEU A 223 5.17 -9.68 -2.10
CA LEU A 223 4.43 -9.37 -0.88
C LEU A 223 4.10 -10.63 -0.06
N ALA A 224 3.79 -11.75 -0.71
CA ALA A 224 3.60 -13.04 -0.04
C ALA A 224 4.87 -13.54 0.66
N SER A 225 6.06 -13.21 0.14
CA SER A 225 7.33 -13.66 0.71
C SER A 225 7.72 -12.93 2.02
N ILE A 226 7.09 -11.80 2.30
CA ILE A 226 7.32 -10.96 3.48
C ILE A 226 6.08 -10.88 4.40
N ALA A 227 5.00 -11.60 4.05
CA ALA A 227 3.72 -11.61 4.77
C ALA A 227 3.73 -12.48 6.03
#